data_54a5d302499a5c02e847df0a2a68249f
#
_entry.id   54a5d302499a5c02e847df0a2a68249f
#
_cell.length_a   1.000
_cell.length_b   1.000
_cell.length_c   1.000
_cell.angle_alpha   90.00
_cell.angle_beta   90.00
_cell.angle_gamma   90.00
#
_symmetry.space_group_name_H-M   'P 1'
#
loop_
_entity.id
_entity.type
_entity.pdbx_description
1 polymer ?
#
loop_
_entity_poly.entity_id
_entity_poly.type
_entity_poly.pdbx_seq_one_letter_code
_entity_poly.pdbx_strand_id
1 'polypeptide(L)'
;MLWAAVIRYGNPDKIKEVRPVHRQYLSALRERGKLWASGPFVDDSGALIIYQVESEEEARQLIEGDPFFAAGVFQDIQPKPWNIVFTPPAS
;
A
#
# COMPACT_ATOMS: atom_id res chain seq x y z
N MET A 1 -3.42 14.81 -0.53
CA MET A 1 -1.97 14.64 -0.47
C MET A 1 -1.63 13.16 -0.64
N LEU A 2 -0.52 12.87 -1.29
CA LEU A 2 -0.10 11.49 -1.51
C LEU A 2 0.96 11.09 -0.49
N TRP A 3 0.84 9.87 0.02
CA TRP A 3 1.81 9.27 0.94
C TRP A 3 2.24 7.93 0.34
N ALA A 4 3.53 7.82 0.04
CA ALA A 4 4.09 6.62 -0.60
C ALA A 4 4.70 5.71 0.45
N ALA A 5 4.33 4.44 0.43
CA ALA A 5 4.88 3.42 1.30
C ALA A 5 5.55 2.34 0.46
N VAL A 6 6.86 2.20 0.63
CA VAL A 6 7.62 1.08 0.08
C VAL A 6 7.65 0.02 1.17
N ILE A 7 7.12 -1.15 0.85
CA ILE A 7 6.90 -2.19 1.84
C ILE A 7 7.70 -3.42 1.43
N ARG A 8 8.48 -3.96 2.36
CA ARG A 8 9.14 -5.24 2.18
C ARG A 8 8.23 -6.34 2.72
N TYR A 9 8.12 -7.45 1.98
CA TYR A 9 7.35 -8.59 2.43
C TYR A 9 8.17 -9.50 3.33
N GLY A 10 7.53 -9.94 4.42
CA GLY A 10 7.99 -11.04 5.24
C GLY A 10 6.94 -12.13 5.27
N ASN A 11 7.16 -13.16 6.06
CA ASN A 11 6.21 -14.25 6.29
C ASN A 11 5.63 -14.80 4.98
N PRO A 12 6.48 -15.36 4.09
CA PRO A 12 6.05 -15.71 2.73
C PRO A 12 4.91 -16.73 2.69
N ASP A 13 4.77 -17.56 3.71
CA ASP A 13 3.68 -18.54 3.76
C ASP A 13 2.30 -17.87 3.82
N LYS A 14 2.23 -16.64 4.30
CA LYS A 14 0.98 -15.91 4.45
C LYS A 14 0.63 -15.05 3.24
N ILE A 15 1.58 -14.78 2.36
CA ILE A 15 1.35 -13.88 1.23
C ILE A 15 0.23 -14.41 0.34
N LYS A 16 0.35 -15.65 -0.12
CA LYS A 16 -0.62 -16.25 -1.02
C LYS A 16 -1.98 -16.41 -0.34
N GLU A 17 -1.96 -16.81 0.92
CA GLU A 17 -3.18 -17.06 1.68
C GLU A 17 -3.98 -15.77 1.91
N VAL A 18 -3.31 -14.67 2.26
CA VAL A 18 -3.97 -13.44 2.68
C VAL A 18 -4.15 -12.45 1.55
N ARG A 19 -3.43 -12.61 0.43
CA ARG A 19 -3.49 -11.65 -0.69
C ARG A 19 -4.90 -11.34 -1.19
N PRO A 20 -5.82 -12.31 -1.32
CA PRO A 20 -7.18 -11.96 -1.76
C PRO A 20 -7.88 -10.97 -0.83
N VAL A 21 -7.76 -11.16 0.47
CA VAL A 21 -8.38 -10.26 1.44
C VAL A 21 -7.67 -8.90 1.46
N HIS A 22 -6.34 -8.90 1.35
CA HIS A 22 -5.54 -7.69 1.20
C HIS A 22 -6.01 -6.88 -0.01
N ARG A 23 -6.22 -7.52 -1.15
CA ARG A 23 -6.68 -6.83 -2.36
C ARG A 23 -8.10 -6.31 -2.22
N GLN A 24 -8.98 -7.02 -1.51
CA GLN A 24 -10.32 -6.53 -1.20
C GLN A 24 -10.25 -5.25 -0.35
N TYR A 25 -9.35 -5.23 0.64
CA TYR A 25 -9.15 -4.06 1.48
C TYR A 25 -8.70 -2.86 0.64
N LEU A 26 -7.70 -3.05 -0.22
CA LEU A 26 -7.20 -1.98 -1.08
C LEU A 26 -8.26 -1.51 -2.07
N SER A 27 -9.07 -2.43 -2.61
CA SER A 27 -10.16 -2.08 -3.50
C SER A 27 -11.19 -1.19 -2.80
N ALA A 28 -11.51 -1.48 -1.54
CA ALA A 28 -12.41 -0.66 -0.75
C ALA A 28 -11.82 0.73 -0.51
N LEU A 29 -10.52 0.82 -0.24
CA LEU A 29 -9.85 2.11 -0.09
C LEU A 29 -9.89 2.91 -1.38
N ARG A 30 -9.72 2.24 -2.52
CA ARG A 30 -9.81 2.90 -3.82
C ARG A 30 -11.20 3.51 -4.02
N GLU A 31 -12.25 2.76 -3.70
CA GLU A 31 -13.62 3.24 -3.83
C GLU A 31 -13.90 4.44 -2.93
N ARG A 32 -13.20 4.54 -1.79
CA ARG A 32 -13.34 5.66 -0.88
C ARG A 32 -12.41 6.83 -1.21
N GLY A 33 -11.65 6.74 -2.30
CA GLY A 33 -10.71 7.79 -2.69
C GLY A 33 -9.46 7.87 -1.82
N LYS A 34 -9.14 6.82 -1.07
CA LYS A 34 -8.01 6.80 -0.16
C LYS A 34 -6.77 6.11 -0.74
N LEU A 35 -6.91 5.47 -1.90
CA LEU A 35 -5.82 4.78 -2.57
C LEU A 35 -5.62 5.37 -3.95
N TRP A 36 -4.40 5.86 -4.23
CA TRP A 36 -4.07 6.40 -5.55
C TRP A 36 -3.54 5.31 -6.48
N ALA A 37 -2.64 4.46 -5.99
CA ALA A 37 -2.10 3.34 -6.76
C ALA A 37 -1.44 2.35 -5.81
N SER A 38 -1.35 1.09 -6.22
CA SER A 38 -0.60 0.07 -5.48
C SER A 38 -0.27 -1.08 -6.40
N GLY A 39 0.79 -1.81 -6.04
CA GLY A 39 1.14 -3.04 -6.73
C GLY A 39 2.40 -3.65 -6.16
N PRO A 40 2.54 -4.98 -6.28
CA PRO A 40 3.75 -5.66 -5.86
C PRO A 40 4.89 -5.39 -6.84
N PHE A 41 6.13 -5.45 -6.35
CA PHE A 41 7.28 -5.44 -7.23
C PHE A 41 7.29 -6.73 -8.05
N VAL A 42 7.89 -6.67 -9.24
CA VAL A 42 7.85 -7.81 -10.17
C VAL A 42 8.47 -9.07 -9.57
N ASP A 43 9.48 -8.91 -8.71
CA ASP A 43 10.12 -10.03 -8.03
C ASP A 43 9.38 -10.51 -6.77
N ASP A 44 8.25 -9.87 -6.48
CA ASP A 44 7.39 -10.18 -5.32
C ASP A 44 8.11 -10.03 -3.98
N SER A 45 9.14 -9.19 -3.92
CA SER A 45 9.87 -8.91 -2.68
C SER A 45 9.14 -7.94 -1.77
N GLY A 46 8.18 -7.22 -2.31
CA GLY A 46 7.43 -6.21 -1.59
C GLY A 46 6.47 -5.50 -2.51
N ALA A 47 6.07 -4.31 -2.11
CA ALA A 47 5.07 -3.54 -2.85
C ALA A 47 5.31 -2.04 -2.70
N LEU A 48 4.76 -1.28 -3.63
CA LEU A 48 4.61 0.15 -3.49
C LEU A 48 3.12 0.44 -3.36
N ILE A 49 2.75 1.14 -2.30
CA ILE A 49 1.37 1.56 -2.08
C ILE A 49 1.35 3.07 -1.89
N ILE A 50 0.51 3.75 -2.66
CA ILE A 50 0.40 5.20 -2.60
C ILE A 50 -1.00 5.55 -2.12
N TYR A 51 -1.08 6.05 -0.89
CA TYR A 51 -2.33 6.44 -0.24
C TYR A 51 -2.64 7.91 -0.52
N GLN A 52 -3.91 8.23 -0.66
CA GLN A 52 -4.36 9.62 -0.79
C GLN A 52 -5.03 10.03 0.51
N VAL A 53 -4.24 10.60 1.41
CA VAL A 53 -4.68 10.98 2.75
C VAL A 53 -4.01 12.29 3.14
N GLU A 54 -4.44 12.87 4.27
CA GLU A 54 -4.02 14.21 4.65
C GLU A 54 -2.87 14.23 5.65
N SER A 55 -2.55 13.09 6.27
CA SER A 55 -1.52 13.07 7.33
C SER A 55 -0.83 11.72 7.37
N GLU A 56 0.36 11.71 7.99
CA GLU A 56 1.08 10.46 8.24
C GLU A 56 0.27 9.53 9.14
N GLU A 57 -0.42 10.10 10.13
CA GLU A 57 -1.23 9.30 11.04
C GLU A 57 -2.31 8.54 10.28
N GLU A 58 -3.00 9.21 9.36
CA GLU A 58 -4.02 8.55 8.56
C GLU A 58 -3.42 7.45 7.68
N ALA A 59 -2.26 7.72 7.06
CA ALA A 59 -1.57 6.72 6.26
C ALA A 59 -1.23 5.49 7.11
N ARG A 60 -0.72 5.70 8.32
CA ARG A 60 -0.38 4.58 9.21
C ARG A 60 -1.61 3.80 9.64
N GLN A 61 -2.73 4.47 9.89
CA GLN A 61 -3.97 3.78 10.23
C GLN A 61 -4.42 2.86 9.10
N LEU A 62 -4.31 3.31 7.86
CA LEU A 62 -4.68 2.48 6.71
C LEU A 62 -3.73 1.30 6.52
N ILE A 63 -2.43 1.51 6.77
CA ILE A 63 -1.45 0.43 6.72
C ILE A 63 -1.76 -0.62 7.79
N GLU A 64 -2.02 -0.18 9.02
CA GLU A 64 -2.28 -1.08 10.14
C GLU A 64 -3.60 -1.82 10.01
N GLY A 65 -4.55 -1.25 9.28
CA GLY A 65 -5.82 -1.91 8.98
C GLY A 65 -5.75 -2.93 7.86
N ASP A 66 -4.64 -3.00 7.13
CA ASP A 66 -4.50 -3.93 6.02
C ASP A 66 -4.32 -5.35 6.55
N PRO A 67 -5.04 -6.34 6.01
CA PRO A 67 -4.85 -7.75 6.43
C PRO A 67 -3.42 -8.24 6.34
N PHE A 68 -2.60 -7.71 5.43
CA PHE A 68 -1.18 -8.05 5.35
C PHE A 68 -0.40 -7.59 6.59
N PHE A 69 -0.84 -6.52 7.24
CA PHE A 69 -0.19 -6.06 8.46
C PHE A 69 -0.39 -7.07 9.59
N ALA A 70 -1.63 -7.46 9.84
CA ALA A 70 -1.94 -8.42 10.89
C ALA A 70 -1.31 -9.79 10.64
N ALA A 71 -1.16 -10.17 9.37
CA ALA A 71 -0.55 -11.45 8.98
C ALA A 71 0.97 -11.45 9.08
N GLY A 72 1.59 -10.32 9.42
CA GLY A 72 3.04 -10.22 9.52
C GLY A 72 3.75 -10.16 8.17
N VAL A 73 3.01 -9.88 7.10
CA VAL A 73 3.60 -9.78 5.76
C VAL A 73 4.30 -8.46 5.56
N PHE A 74 3.76 -7.37 6.10
CA PHE A 74 4.37 -6.04 5.98
C PHE A 74 5.55 -5.90 6.93
N GLN A 75 6.71 -5.56 6.36
CA GLN A 75 7.96 -5.33 7.10
C GLN A 75 8.50 -3.95 6.70
N ASP A 76 9.20 -3.30 7.63
CA ASP A 76 9.95 -2.06 7.36
C ASP A 76 9.12 -1.02 6.61
N ILE A 77 7.99 -0.61 7.22
CA ILE A 77 7.07 0.30 6.58
C ILE A 77 7.34 1.72 7.07
N GLN A 78 7.60 2.63 6.13
CA GLN A 78 7.74 4.04 6.43
C GLN A 78 7.02 4.84 5.35
N PRO A 79 5.80 5.32 5.61
CA PRO A 79 5.11 6.17 4.65
C PRO A 79 5.79 7.54 4.61
N LYS A 80 5.91 8.10 3.41
CA LYS A 80 6.50 9.42 3.18
C LYS A 80 5.57 10.25 2.33
N PRO A 81 5.44 11.56 2.64
CA PRO A 81 4.67 12.43 1.75
C PRO A 81 5.40 12.55 0.42
N TRP A 82 4.64 12.50 -0.67
CA TRP A 82 5.22 12.45 -2.01
C TRP A 82 4.50 13.40 -2.94
N ASN A 83 5.29 14.18 -3.68
CA ASN A 83 4.79 15.10 -4.69
C ASN A 83 5.11 14.55 -6.07
N ILE A 84 4.09 14.41 -6.91
CA ILE A 84 4.28 14.06 -8.30
C ILE A 84 4.73 15.32 -9.03
N VAL A 85 5.87 15.22 -9.73
CA VAL A 85 6.37 16.32 -10.55
C VAL A 85 6.08 16.03 -12.02
N PHE A 86 6.24 14.79 -12.46
CA PHE A 86 5.98 14.38 -13.82
C PHE A 86 5.14 13.12 -13.85
N THR A 87 4.21 13.07 -14.79
CA THR A 87 3.48 11.86 -15.16
C THR A 87 3.52 11.74 -16.68
N PRO A 88 3.24 10.55 -17.23
CA PRO A 88 3.14 10.45 -18.69
C PRO A 88 2.04 11.37 -19.23
N PRO A 89 2.18 11.88 -20.46
CA PRO A 89 1.12 12.68 -21.06
C PRO A 89 -0.19 11.88 -21.12
N ALA A 90 -1.31 12.56 -20.95
CA ALA A 90 -2.61 11.96 -21.19
C ALA A 90 -2.72 11.59 -22.65
N SER A 91 -3.26 10.40 -22.94
CA SER A 91 -3.39 9.92 -24.33
C SER A 91 -4.86 9.82 -24.74
#